data_7cacee5d8d499db616dcf478ab0cc6ac
#
_entry.id   7cacee5d8d499db616dcf478ab0cc6ac
#
_cell.length_a   1.000
_cell.length_b   1.000
_cell.length_c   1.000
_cell.angle_alpha   90.00
_cell.angle_beta   90.00
_cell.angle_gamma   90.00
#
_symmetry.space_group_name_H-M   'P 1'
#
loop_
_entity.id
_entity.type
_entity.pdbx_description
1 polymer ?
#
loop_
_entity_poly.entity_id
_entity_poly.type
_entity_poly.pdbx_seq_one_letter_code
_entity_poly.pdbx_strand_id
1 'polypeptide(L)'
;NNSHMSSLLVGCGLPGGMVGSMMADLKGFHGAINASLRAQGKTELTLDQLMVMLFKEVEYVWPRLGYPPLVTPFSQYVKNTALMNLMAQLKGQPRWATIDKDTWNMILGKMGRLPGELAPEIIGIAKQKGFEFYEGNPQDAFPDALDGFRSIMKEEGWDCGPDDEELFELAMHERQYRDYKSGVAKERFNKELEAARAKAGAPIIVERPVVEVPKFDVGKIMEKYPDAVPVHAPVKGQMLWQVDVDDVSSAPTEGSPVKTDEPFAYIQTYYGIEDVPVPLDGRVAAVCAR
;
A
#
# COMPACT_ATOMS: atom_id res chain seq x y z
N ASN A 1 12.96 0.71 -3.86
CA ASN A 1 13.07 -0.64 -3.30
C ASN A 1 12.83 -0.57 -1.80
N ASN A 2 11.71 -1.14 -1.33
CA ASN A 2 11.27 -1.12 0.06
C ASN A 2 11.50 -2.51 0.69
N SER A 3 12.71 -3.03 0.64
CA SER A 3 13.00 -4.42 1.04
C SER A 3 12.68 -4.71 2.52
N HIS A 4 12.97 -3.77 3.43
CA HIS A 4 12.60 -3.90 4.84
C HIS A 4 11.09 -3.72 5.09
N MET A 5 10.37 -2.99 4.23
CA MET A 5 8.92 -2.95 4.28
C MET A 5 8.29 -4.27 3.84
N SER A 6 8.93 -5.02 2.94
CA SER A 6 8.41 -6.31 2.48
C SER A 6 8.28 -7.33 3.62
N SER A 7 9.27 -7.42 4.52
CA SER A 7 9.21 -8.30 5.68
C SER A 7 8.12 -7.89 6.67
N LEU A 8 7.92 -6.60 6.90
CA LEU A 8 6.84 -6.08 7.73
C LEU A 8 5.46 -6.41 7.13
N LEU A 9 5.32 -6.31 5.80
CA LEU A 9 4.10 -6.65 5.07
C LEU A 9 3.76 -8.14 5.16
N VAL A 10 4.75 -9.01 5.04
CA VAL A 10 4.56 -10.46 5.19
C VAL A 10 4.17 -10.82 6.62
N GLY A 11 4.75 -10.16 7.62
CA GLY A 11 4.47 -10.43 9.03
C GLY A 11 3.14 -9.88 9.55
N CYS A 12 2.51 -8.90 8.90
CA CYS A 12 1.30 -8.26 9.42
C CYS A 12 0.00 -9.06 9.20
N GLY A 13 0.01 -10.10 8.36
CA GLY A 13 -1.16 -10.95 8.08
C GLY A 13 -2.31 -10.24 7.36
N LEU A 14 -2.13 -9.02 6.88
CA LEU A 14 -3.15 -8.28 6.16
C LEU A 14 -3.23 -8.70 4.68
N PRO A 15 -4.43 -8.69 4.07
CA PRO A 15 -4.59 -8.97 2.65
C PRO A 15 -3.76 -8.02 1.77
N GLY A 16 -3.06 -8.56 0.76
CA GLY A 16 -2.18 -7.77 -0.11
C GLY A 16 -2.88 -6.60 -0.80
N GLY A 17 -4.13 -6.78 -1.23
CA GLY A 17 -4.96 -5.71 -1.82
C GLY A 17 -5.24 -4.57 -0.83
N MET A 18 -5.50 -4.89 0.43
CA MET A 18 -5.67 -3.89 1.49
C MET A 18 -4.38 -3.09 1.70
N VAL A 19 -3.24 -3.77 1.79
CA VAL A 19 -1.93 -3.14 1.97
C VAL A 19 -1.57 -2.25 0.76
N GLY A 20 -1.80 -2.73 -0.46
CA GLY A 20 -1.59 -1.94 -1.68
C GLY A 20 -2.42 -0.64 -1.68
N SER A 21 -3.68 -0.73 -1.27
CA SER A 21 -4.56 0.42 -1.12
C SER A 21 -4.06 1.40 -0.03
N MET A 22 -3.61 0.88 1.13
CA MET A 22 -3.02 1.71 2.19
C MET A 22 -1.80 2.50 1.70
N MET A 23 -0.93 1.85 0.94
CA MET A 23 0.25 2.49 0.33
C MET A 23 -0.15 3.59 -0.66
N ALA A 24 -1.15 3.35 -1.49
CA ALA A 24 -1.64 4.34 -2.46
C ALA A 24 -2.22 5.57 -1.76
N ASP A 25 -3.06 5.37 -0.75
CA ASP A 25 -3.67 6.46 0.02
C ASP A 25 -2.60 7.30 0.75
N LEU A 26 -1.66 6.64 1.44
CA LEU A 26 -0.58 7.35 2.13
C LEU A 26 0.31 8.14 1.18
N LYS A 27 0.62 7.61 -0.01
CA LYS A 27 1.34 8.36 -1.05
C LYS A 27 0.58 9.60 -1.48
N GLY A 28 -0.74 9.49 -1.64
CA GLY A 28 -1.60 10.62 -1.99
C GLY A 28 -1.66 11.70 -0.91
N PHE A 29 -1.68 11.31 0.36
CA PHE A 29 -1.81 12.25 1.48
C PHE A 29 -0.48 12.70 2.09
N HIS A 30 0.65 12.08 1.75
CA HIS A 30 1.96 12.32 2.38
C HIS A 30 2.36 13.80 2.42
N GLY A 31 2.24 14.49 1.28
CA GLY A 31 2.56 15.92 1.20
C GLY A 31 1.67 16.79 2.09
N ALA A 32 0.37 16.51 2.12
CA ALA A 32 -0.59 17.24 2.95
C ALA A 32 -0.39 16.98 4.45
N ILE A 33 -0.09 15.73 4.83
CA ILE A 33 0.24 15.35 6.22
C ILE A 33 1.47 16.13 6.68
N ASN A 34 2.57 16.10 5.92
CA ASN A 34 3.81 16.76 6.29
C ASN A 34 3.67 18.29 6.31
N ALA A 35 2.90 18.88 5.39
CA ALA A 35 2.56 20.29 5.46
C ALA A 35 1.81 20.65 6.76
N SER A 36 0.87 19.81 7.18
CA SER A 36 0.15 19.99 8.45
C SER A 36 1.06 19.84 9.67
N LEU A 37 1.99 18.88 9.65
CA LEU A 37 2.97 18.68 10.74
C LEU A 37 3.92 19.89 10.86
N ARG A 38 4.45 20.40 9.74
CA ARG A 38 5.27 21.61 9.71
C ARG A 38 4.54 22.81 10.30
N ALA A 39 3.28 23.01 9.93
CA ALA A 39 2.45 24.09 10.48
C ALA A 39 2.25 24.00 12.00
N GLN A 40 2.35 22.78 12.56
CA GLN A 40 2.30 22.52 14.00
C GLN A 40 3.69 22.54 14.68
N GLY A 41 4.78 22.86 13.96
CA GLY A 41 6.14 22.79 14.48
C GLY A 41 6.64 21.36 14.76
N LYS A 42 6.02 20.35 14.18
CA LYS A 42 6.37 18.93 14.32
C LYS A 42 7.28 18.46 13.19
N THR A 43 8.08 17.44 13.48
CA THR A 43 8.95 16.79 12.49
C THR A 43 8.11 16.09 11.43
N GLU A 44 8.57 16.16 10.18
CA GLU A 44 7.98 15.42 9.06
C GLU A 44 8.15 13.92 9.23
N LEU A 45 7.20 13.16 8.72
CA LEU A 45 7.21 11.71 8.75
C LEU A 45 7.50 11.16 7.36
N THR A 46 8.32 10.12 7.30
CA THR A 46 8.52 9.35 6.08
C THR A 46 7.29 8.51 5.75
N LEU A 47 7.18 8.07 4.51
CA LEU A 47 6.10 7.19 4.10
C LEU A 47 6.11 5.86 4.90
N ASP A 48 7.30 5.33 5.17
CA ASP A 48 7.48 4.10 5.94
C ASP A 48 7.01 4.27 7.40
N GLN A 49 7.34 5.40 8.02
CA GLN A 49 6.85 5.72 9.37
C GLN A 49 5.32 5.82 9.42
N LEU A 50 4.72 6.50 8.44
CA LEU A 50 3.26 6.58 8.32
C LEU A 50 2.63 5.20 8.11
N MET A 51 3.27 4.33 7.33
CA MET A 51 2.79 2.97 7.09
C MET A 51 2.81 2.13 8.37
N VAL A 52 3.90 2.18 9.14
CA VAL A 52 3.99 1.52 10.45
C VAL A 52 2.91 2.02 11.41
N MET A 53 2.68 3.35 11.44
CA MET A 53 1.63 3.94 12.27
C MET A 53 0.24 3.47 11.83
N LEU A 54 0.00 3.38 10.52
CA LEU A 54 -1.27 2.91 9.98
C LEU A 54 -1.52 1.42 10.28
N PHE A 55 -0.49 0.57 10.23
CA PHE A 55 -0.62 -0.83 10.65
C PHE A 55 -1.02 -0.96 12.13
N LYS A 56 -0.37 -0.19 13.00
CA LYS A 56 -0.74 -0.16 14.44
C LYS A 56 -2.17 0.34 14.64
N GLU A 57 -2.60 1.28 13.82
CA GLU A 57 -3.97 1.77 13.91
C GLU A 57 -4.99 0.75 13.38
N VAL A 58 -4.66 -0.05 12.35
CA VAL A 58 -5.49 -1.18 11.90
C VAL A 58 -5.59 -2.25 13.01
N GLU A 59 -4.47 -2.59 13.65
CA GLU A 59 -4.43 -3.50 14.80
C GLU A 59 -5.34 -3.02 15.95
N TYR A 60 -5.40 -1.71 16.18
CA TYR A 60 -6.28 -1.11 17.17
C TYR A 60 -7.75 -1.12 16.75
N VAL A 61 -8.05 -0.77 15.50
CA VAL A 61 -9.40 -0.58 14.96
C VAL A 61 -10.12 -1.90 14.72
N TRP A 62 -9.46 -2.86 14.09
CA TRP A 62 -10.10 -4.08 13.63
C TRP A 62 -10.84 -4.87 14.71
N PRO A 63 -10.25 -5.19 15.88
CA PRO A 63 -10.96 -5.87 16.96
C PRO A 63 -12.12 -5.03 17.53
N ARG A 64 -11.96 -3.71 17.57
CA ARG A 64 -12.98 -2.79 18.12
C ARG A 64 -14.20 -2.64 17.23
N LEU A 65 -14.06 -2.94 15.96
CA LEU A 65 -15.17 -3.03 15.01
C LEU A 65 -15.81 -4.43 14.95
N GLY A 66 -15.48 -5.34 15.88
CA GLY A 66 -16.05 -6.68 15.93
C GLY A 66 -15.47 -7.66 14.91
N TYR A 67 -14.20 -7.50 14.54
CA TYR A 67 -13.46 -8.37 13.61
C TYR A 67 -14.16 -8.59 12.26
N PRO A 68 -14.59 -7.54 11.56
CA PRO A 68 -15.15 -7.74 10.23
C PRO A 68 -14.17 -8.50 9.33
N PRO A 69 -14.64 -9.37 8.43
CA PRO A 69 -13.76 -10.12 7.54
C PRO A 69 -12.96 -9.16 6.65
N LEU A 70 -11.63 -9.39 6.55
CA LEU A 70 -10.75 -8.50 5.78
C LEU A 70 -10.81 -8.78 4.27
N VAL A 71 -12.03 -8.88 3.74
CA VAL A 71 -12.35 -8.96 2.31
C VAL A 71 -13.13 -7.72 1.89
N THR A 72 -13.13 -7.40 0.61
CA THR A 72 -13.92 -6.28 0.07
C THR A 72 -15.42 -6.52 0.27
N PRO A 73 -16.19 -5.54 0.75
CA PRO A 73 -15.81 -4.16 1.03
C PRO A 73 -15.27 -3.92 2.45
N PHE A 74 -15.40 -4.85 3.39
CA PHE A 74 -15.13 -4.65 4.82
C PHE A 74 -13.66 -4.28 5.12
N SER A 75 -12.71 -4.85 4.39
CA SER A 75 -11.30 -4.47 4.49
C SER A 75 -11.07 -2.98 4.22
N GLN A 76 -11.86 -2.38 3.31
CA GLN A 76 -11.79 -0.96 3.02
C GLN A 76 -12.35 -0.12 4.18
N TYR A 77 -13.44 -0.57 4.83
CA TYR A 77 -14.00 0.13 5.99
C TYR A 77 -13.04 0.15 7.16
N VAL A 78 -12.40 -0.98 7.47
CA VAL A 78 -11.36 -1.05 8.51
C VAL A 78 -10.19 -0.14 8.18
N LYS A 79 -9.67 -0.21 6.94
CA LYS A 79 -8.57 0.60 6.45
C LYS A 79 -8.89 2.10 6.52
N ASN A 80 -10.04 2.50 6.00
CA ASN A 80 -10.45 3.90 5.96
C ASN A 80 -10.61 4.46 7.37
N THR A 81 -11.24 3.71 8.27
CA THR A 81 -11.38 4.11 9.67
C THR A 81 -10.02 4.27 10.35
N ALA A 82 -9.09 3.33 10.14
CA ALA A 82 -7.74 3.43 10.67
C ALA A 82 -7.00 4.65 10.10
N LEU A 83 -7.12 4.93 8.81
CA LEU A 83 -6.52 6.11 8.18
C LEU A 83 -7.10 7.41 8.74
N MET A 84 -8.42 7.50 8.89
CA MET A 84 -9.09 8.69 9.48
C MET A 84 -8.66 8.91 10.93
N ASN A 85 -8.55 7.85 11.72
CA ASN A 85 -8.05 7.91 13.08
C ASN A 85 -6.59 8.40 13.12
N LEU A 86 -5.72 7.86 12.27
CA LEU A 86 -4.33 8.30 12.17
C LEU A 86 -4.25 9.79 11.82
N MET A 87 -5.02 10.23 10.83
CA MET A 87 -5.04 11.65 10.44
C MET A 87 -5.58 12.56 11.54
N ALA A 88 -6.59 12.11 12.30
CA ALA A 88 -7.13 12.83 13.44
C ALA A 88 -6.06 12.98 14.55
N GLN A 89 -5.37 11.90 14.90
CA GLN A 89 -4.33 11.89 15.93
C GLN A 89 -3.13 12.79 15.56
N LEU A 90 -2.70 12.80 14.30
CA LEU A 90 -1.65 13.71 13.83
C LEU A 90 -2.02 15.19 13.97
N LYS A 91 -3.32 15.49 13.97
CA LYS A 91 -3.89 16.83 14.25
C LYS A 91 -4.22 17.08 15.72
N GLY A 92 -3.92 16.13 16.61
CA GLY A 92 -4.24 16.24 18.05
C GLY A 92 -5.71 15.98 18.38
N GLN A 93 -6.46 15.39 17.45
CA GLN A 93 -7.87 15.03 17.64
C GLN A 93 -7.99 13.57 18.16
N PRO A 94 -9.07 13.23 18.85
CA PRO A 94 -9.30 11.86 19.30
C PRO A 94 -9.60 10.91 18.13
N ARG A 95 -9.41 9.62 18.37
CA ARG A 95 -9.91 8.55 17.49
C ARG A 95 -11.43 8.63 17.37
N TRP A 96 -11.95 8.05 16.31
CA TRP A 96 -13.40 7.96 16.04
C TRP A 96 -14.08 9.32 15.79
N ALA A 97 -13.32 10.40 15.61
CA ALA A 97 -13.87 11.70 15.28
C ALA A 97 -14.68 11.67 13.97
N THR A 98 -14.26 10.83 13.04
CA THR A 98 -14.93 10.64 11.76
C THR A 98 -15.02 9.14 11.45
N ILE A 99 -16.24 8.66 11.25
CA ILE A 99 -16.55 7.32 10.73
C ILE A 99 -17.52 7.54 9.57
N ASP A 100 -17.19 6.98 8.42
CA ASP A 100 -18.01 7.14 7.21
C ASP A 100 -19.34 6.36 7.29
N LYS A 101 -20.26 6.69 6.39
CA LYS A 101 -21.61 6.13 6.37
C LYS A 101 -21.62 4.61 6.18
N ASP A 102 -20.75 4.10 5.31
CA ASP A 102 -20.73 2.67 5.00
C ASP A 102 -20.14 1.85 6.15
N THR A 103 -19.10 2.39 6.80
CA THR A 103 -18.60 1.83 8.06
C THR A 103 -19.67 1.84 9.14
N TRP A 104 -20.48 2.90 9.26
CA TRP A 104 -21.63 2.90 10.17
C TRP A 104 -22.69 1.85 9.80
N ASN A 105 -23.01 1.68 8.52
CA ASN A 105 -23.95 0.63 8.09
C ASN A 105 -23.46 -0.77 8.49
N MET A 106 -22.14 -1.03 8.37
CA MET A 106 -21.54 -2.26 8.87
C MET A 106 -21.64 -2.39 10.39
N ILE A 107 -21.24 -1.38 11.15
CA ILE A 107 -21.28 -1.36 12.61
C ILE A 107 -22.70 -1.60 13.16
N LEU A 108 -23.67 -0.97 12.53
CA LEU A 108 -25.08 -1.03 12.93
C LEU A 108 -25.78 -2.35 12.53
N GLY A 109 -25.09 -3.28 11.87
CA GLY A 109 -25.64 -4.58 11.50
C GLY A 109 -26.42 -4.63 10.19
N LYS A 110 -26.53 -3.51 9.44
CA LYS A 110 -27.26 -3.46 8.16
C LYS A 110 -26.61 -4.32 7.07
N MET A 111 -25.30 -4.63 7.21
CA MET A 111 -24.56 -5.48 6.29
C MET A 111 -24.37 -6.91 6.80
N GLY A 112 -25.13 -7.30 7.82
CA GLY A 112 -25.06 -8.58 8.48
C GLY A 112 -24.34 -8.53 9.83
N ARG A 113 -24.36 -9.69 10.51
CA ARG A 113 -23.77 -9.83 11.84
C ARG A 113 -22.25 -9.91 11.77
N LEU A 114 -21.60 -9.13 12.63
CA LEU A 114 -20.14 -9.16 12.78
C LEU A 114 -19.69 -10.42 13.54
N PRO A 115 -18.49 -10.95 13.25
CA PRO A 115 -17.95 -12.15 13.91
C PRO A 115 -17.70 -11.97 15.41
N GLY A 116 -17.30 -10.77 15.84
CA GLY A 116 -17.02 -10.44 17.23
C GLY A 116 -17.89 -9.32 17.76
N GLU A 117 -17.70 -9.01 19.03
CA GLU A 117 -18.41 -7.92 19.68
C GLU A 117 -17.80 -6.56 19.36
N LEU A 118 -18.66 -5.55 19.25
CA LEU A 118 -18.23 -4.16 19.13
C LEU A 118 -17.65 -3.66 20.44
N ALA A 119 -16.61 -2.87 20.38
CA ALA A 119 -16.07 -2.22 21.57
C ALA A 119 -17.10 -1.28 22.21
N PRO A 120 -17.16 -1.21 23.56
CA PRO A 120 -18.11 -0.36 24.27
C PRO A 120 -18.08 1.11 23.87
N GLU A 121 -16.89 1.60 23.49
CA GLU A 121 -16.71 2.97 23.00
C GLU A 121 -17.46 3.22 21.68
N ILE A 122 -17.47 2.25 20.76
CA ILE A 122 -18.19 2.35 19.47
C ILE A 122 -19.71 2.35 19.73
N ILE A 123 -20.17 1.46 20.62
CA ILE A 123 -21.56 1.41 21.03
C ILE A 123 -21.99 2.75 21.68
N GLY A 124 -21.10 3.32 22.52
CA GLY A 124 -21.33 4.61 23.15
C GLY A 124 -21.49 5.74 22.14
N ILE A 125 -20.62 5.79 21.12
CA ILE A 125 -20.69 6.79 20.05
C ILE A 125 -21.98 6.62 19.22
N ALA A 126 -22.37 5.38 18.89
CA ALA A 126 -23.61 5.10 18.17
C ALA A 126 -24.83 5.63 18.95
N LYS A 127 -24.89 5.36 20.25
CA LYS A 127 -25.96 5.85 21.13
C LYS A 127 -26.00 7.37 21.23
N GLN A 128 -24.84 8.02 21.36
CA GLN A 128 -24.76 9.50 21.40
C GLN A 128 -25.24 10.14 20.10
N LYS A 129 -25.04 9.47 18.97
CA LYS A 129 -25.51 9.92 17.65
C LYS A 129 -26.99 9.58 17.38
N GLY A 130 -27.65 8.86 18.29
CA GLY A 130 -29.03 8.42 18.10
C GLY A 130 -29.17 7.31 17.04
N PHE A 131 -28.11 6.54 16.80
CA PHE A 131 -28.16 5.44 15.85
C PHE A 131 -28.76 4.19 16.50
N GLU A 132 -29.62 3.51 15.76
CA GLU A 132 -30.23 2.25 16.15
C GLU A 132 -29.54 1.08 15.48
N PHE A 133 -29.30 0.00 16.25
CA PHE A 133 -28.77 -1.23 15.72
C PHE A 133 -29.86 -1.99 14.97
N TYR A 134 -29.49 -2.53 13.81
CA TYR A 134 -30.39 -3.27 12.94
C TYR A 134 -30.24 -4.76 13.20
N GLU A 135 -31.36 -5.41 13.54
CA GLU A 135 -31.42 -6.84 13.82
C GLU A 135 -32.22 -7.63 12.76
N GLY A 136 -32.72 -6.93 11.74
CA GLY A 136 -33.48 -7.52 10.65
C GLY A 136 -32.61 -8.22 9.60
N ASN A 137 -33.27 -8.67 8.53
CA ASN A 137 -32.57 -9.22 7.39
C ASN A 137 -31.77 -8.10 6.66
N PRO A 138 -30.43 -8.22 6.49
CA PRO A 138 -29.63 -7.22 5.78
C PRO A 138 -30.15 -6.84 4.41
N GLN A 139 -30.79 -7.76 3.70
CA GLN A 139 -31.40 -7.52 2.39
C GLN A 139 -32.47 -6.43 2.44
N ASP A 140 -33.24 -6.39 3.53
CA ASP A 140 -34.30 -5.40 3.69
C ASP A 140 -33.78 -4.00 4.03
N ALA A 141 -32.54 -3.91 4.50
CA ALA A 141 -31.86 -2.63 4.76
C ALA A 141 -31.42 -1.90 3.47
N PHE A 142 -31.34 -2.63 2.36
CA PHE A 142 -30.94 -2.12 1.06
C PHE A 142 -31.99 -2.51 0.01
N PRO A 143 -33.08 -1.73 -0.13
CA PRO A 143 -34.12 -2.01 -1.12
C PRO A 143 -33.54 -1.93 -2.54
N ASP A 144 -34.23 -2.61 -3.46
CA ASP A 144 -33.89 -2.55 -4.88
C ASP A 144 -33.92 -1.10 -5.36
N ALA A 145 -32.85 -0.66 -5.98
CA ALA A 145 -32.68 0.72 -6.44
C ALA A 145 -32.87 0.87 -7.96
N LEU A 146 -33.00 -0.22 -8.73
CA LEU A 146 -33.04 -0.19 -10.20
C LEU A 146 -34.18 0.64 -10.74
N ASP A 147 -35.37 0.56 -10.15
CA ASP A 147 -36.53 1.37 -10.58
C ASP A 147 -36.29 2.88 -10.38
N GLY A 148 -35.58 3.24 -9.30
CA GLY A 148 -35.15 4.60 -9.06
C GLY A 148 -34.17 5.10 -10.12
N PHE A 149 -33.17 4.30 -10.45
CA PHE A 149 -32.21 4.62 -11.51
C PHE A 149 -32.85 4.66 -12.90
N ARG A 150 -33.80 3.78 -13.18
CA ARG A 150 -34.60 3.82 -14.43
C ARG A 150 -35.40 5.12 -14.55
N SER A 151 -35.94 5.62 -13.45
CA SER A 151 -36.62 6.92 -13.42
C SER A 151 -35.65 8.06 -13.70
N ILE A 152 -34.47 8.04 -13.12
CA ILE A 152 -33.39 9.00 -13.39
C ILE A 152 -33.01 8.97 -14.89
N MET A 153 -32.79 7.78 -15.47
CA MET A 153 -32.47 7.65 -16.89
C MET A 153 -33.52 8.34 -17.76
N LYS A 154 -34.81 8.11 -17.43
CA LYS A 154 -35.93 8.72 -18.15
C LYS A 154 -35.97 10.24 -17.98
N GLU A 155 -35.76 10.78 -16.80
CA GLU A 155 -35.72 12.21 -16.50
C GLU A 155 -34.60 12.94 -17.24
N GLU A 156 -33.41 12.31 -17.30
CA GLU A 156 -32.22 12.84 -17.98
C GLU A 156 -32.27 12.59 -19.51
N GLY A 157 -33.25 11.84 -20.01
CA GLY A 157 -33.36 11.51 -21.43
C GLY A 157 -32.30 10.53 -21.92
N TRP A 158 -31.76 9.72 -21.04
CA TRP A 158 -30.77 8.69 -21.37
C TRP A 158 -31.45 7.37 -21.70
N ASP A 159 -30.89 6.66 -22.67
CA ASP A 159 -31.34 5.32 -23.06
C ASP A 159 -30.72 4.28 -22.10
N CYS A 160 -31.52 3.30 -21.69
CA CYS A 160 -31.06 2.20 -20.83
C CYS A 160 -30.17 1.20 -21.58
N GLY A 161 -30.09 1.28 -22.91
CA GLY A 161 -29.45 0.26 -23.76
C GLY A 161 -30.35 -0.94 -24.02
N PRO A 162 -29.99 -1.79 -24.98
CA PRO A 162 -30.82 -2.94 -25.40
C PRO A 162 -30.98 -3.99 -24.28
N ASP A 163 -30.00 -4.14 -23.42
CA ASP A 163 -29.95 -5.12 -22.31
C ASP A 163 -29.88 -4.47 -20.94
N ASP A 164 -30.39 -3.23 -20.80
CA ASP A 164 -30.27 -2.42 -19.58
C ASP A 164 -28.81 -2.15 -19.15
N GLU A 165 -27.82 -2.31 -20.00
CA GLU A 165 -26.40 -2.15 -19.67
C GLU A 165 -26.06 -0.73 -19.19
N GLU A 166 -26.61 0.29 -19.84
CA GLU A 166 -26.43 1.69 -19.47
C GLU A 166 -27.10 2.01 -18.11
N LEU A 167 -28.23 1.34 -17.82
CA LEU A 167 -28.87 1.43 -16.50
C LEU A 167 -27.99 0.84 -15.40
N PHE A 168 -27.37 -0.30 -15.64
CA PHE A 168 -26.44 -0.92 -14.69
C PHE A 168 -25.19 -0.07 -14.49
N GLU A 169 -24.64 0.53 -15.55
CA GLU A 169 -23.50 1.45 -15.42
C GLU A 169 -23.85 2.66 -14.55
N LEU A 170 -25.04 3.25 -14.75
CA LEU A 170 -25.51 4.34 -13.88
C LEU A 170 -25.68 3.86 -12.43
N ALA A 171 -26.28 2.70 -12.20
CA ALA A 171 -26.57 2.19 -10.86
C ALA A 171 -25.28 1.83 -10.09
N MET A 172 -24.29 1.29 -10.77
CA MET A 172 -23.03 0.86 -10.15
C MET A 172 -22.00 1.97 -10.04
N HIS A 173 -22.02 2.94 -10.95
CA HIS A 173 -21.01 3.98 -11.10
C HIS A 173 -21.62 5.37 -11.35
N GLU A 174 -22.65 5.76 -10.61
CA GLU A 174 -23.46 6.94 -10.87
C GLU A 174 -22.63 8.20 -11.16
N ARG A 175 -21.62 8.50 -10.33
CA ARG A 175 -20.78 9.69 -10.53
C ARG A 175 -19.99 9.63 -11.82
N GLN A 176 -19.35 8.52 -12.10
CA GLN A 176 -18.54 8.32 -13.31
C GLN A 176 -19.41 8.35 -14.56
N TYR A 177 -20.58 7.73 -14.49
CA TYR A 177 -21.54 7.73 -15.58
C TYR A 177 -22.06 9.14 -15.90
N ARG A 178 -22.40 9.93 -14.86
CA ARG A 178 -22.78 11.33 -15.04
C ARG A 178 -21.64 12.17 -15.63
N ASP A 179 -20.41 11.99 -15.14
CA ASP A 179 -19.22 12.66 -15.70
C ASP A 179 -19.00 12.30 -17.18
N TYR A 180 -19.28 11.04 -17.55
CA TYR A 180 -19.20 10.59 -18.93
C TYR A 180 -20.30 11.21 -19.81
N LYS A 181 -21.55 11.13 -19.41
CA LYS A 181 -22.70 11.68 -20.17
C LYS A 181 -22.63 13.21 -20.29
N SER A 182 -22.14 13.92 -19.29
CA SER A 182 -21.96 15.38 -19.34
C SER A 182 -20.72 15.84 -20.13
N GLY A 183 -19.84 14.93 -20.54
CA GLY A 183 -18.59 15.25 -21.22
C GLY A 183 -17.43 15.65 -20.31
N VAL A 184 -17.64 15.82 -19.01
CA VAL A 184 -16.60 16.20 -18.03
C VAL A 184 -15.47 15.16 -17.99
N ALA A 185 -15.80 13.87 -18.08
CA ALA A 185 -14.79 12.82 -18.13
C ALA A 185 -13.86 12.96 -19.35
N LYS A 186 -14.43 13.29 -20.52
CA LYS A 186 -13.67 13.51 -21.77
C LYS A 186 -12.76 14.72 -21.67
N GLU A 187 -13.25 15.83 -21.11
CA GLU A 187 -12.44 17.04 -20.90
C GLU A 187 -11.26 16.77 -19.95
N ARG A 188 -11.52 16.06 -18.85
CA ARG A 188 -10.47 15.65 -17.88
C ARG A 188 -9.43 14.79 -18.56
N PHE A 189 -9.85 13.77 -19.28
CA PHE A 189 -8.95 12.88 -20.04
C PHE A 189 -8.09 13.65 -21.04
N ASN A 190 -8.67 14.56 -21.81
CA ASN A 190 -7.92 15.36 -22.76
C ASN A 190 -6.86 16.23 -22.09
N LYS A 191 -7.19 16.88 -20.97
CA LYS A 191 -6.21 17.66 -20.16
C LYS A 191 -5.08 16.80 -19.64
N GLU A 192 -5.39 15.61 -19.13
CA GLU A 192 -4.38 14.65 -18.65
C GLU A 192 -3.50 14.14 -19.79
N LEU A 193 -4.09 13.88 -20.95
CA LEU A 193 -3.35 13.47 -22.16
C LEU A 193 -2.43 14.55 -22.66
N GLU A 194 -2.86 15.81 -22.70
CA GLU A 194 -2.03 16.97 -23.06
C GLU A 194 -0.89 17.14 -22.06
N ALA A 195 -1.17 17.05 -20.76
CA ALA A 195 -0.14 17.13 -19.73
C ALA A 195 0.87 15.97 -19.81
N ALA A 196 0.40 14.77 -20.11
CA ALA A 196 1.26 13.59 -20.31
C ALA A 196 2.14 13.74 -21.58
N ARG A 197 1.56 14.26 -22.68
CA ARG A 197 2.31 14.55 -23.92
C ARG A 197 3.35 15.65 -23.71
N ALA A 198 3.00 16.70 -22.98
CA ALA A 198 3.95 17.77 -22.65
C ALA A 198 5.12 17.25 -21.79
N LYS A 199 4.86 16.35 -20.86
CA LYS A 199 5.89 15.69 -20.06
C LYS A 199 6.73 14.72 -20.88
N ALA A 200 6.14 13.98 -21.81
CA ALA A 200 6.86 13.05 -22.68
C ALA A 200 7.74 13.77 -23.73
N GLY A 201 7.34 14.98 -24.15
CA GLY A 201 8.14 15.84 -25.04
C GLY A 201 9.23 16.64 -24.31
N ALA A 202 9.18 16.76 -23.00
CA ALA A 202 10.27 17.31 -22.22
C ALA A 202 11.41 16.29 -22.14
N PRO A 203 12.69 16.70 -22.35
CA PRO A 203 13.80 15.80 -22.12
C PRO A 203 13.67 15.24 -20.70
N ILE A 204 13.58 13.92 -20.57
CA ILE A 204 13.60 13.26 -19.28
C ILE A 204 14.99 13.52 -18.72
N ILE A 205 15.12 14.59 -17.94
CA ILE A 205 16.27 14.74 -17.05
C ILE A 205 16.04 13.66 -15.98
N VAL A 206 16.49 12.46 -16.28
CA VAL A 206 16.70 11.44 -15.25
C VAL A 206 17.88 11.96 -14.46
N GLU A 207 17.63 12.82 -13.48
CA GLU A 207 18.50 12.91 -12.32
C GLU A 207 18.47 11.53 -11.66
N ARG A 208 19.16 10.59 -12.28
CA ARG A 208 19.68 9.47 -11.51
C ARG A 208 20.59 10.15 -10.50
N PRO A 209 20.33 10.01 -9.18
CA PRO A 209 21.39 10.27 -8.26
C PRO A 209 22.56 9.48 -8.83
N VAL A 210 23.62 10.16 -9.22
CA VAL A 210 24.87 9.51 -9.53
C VAL A 210 25.29 8.92 -8.20
N VAL A 211 24.78 7.73 -7.90
CA VAL A 211 25.45 6.87 -6.96
C VAL A 211 26.78 6.64 -7.68
N GLU A 212 27.79 7.39 -7.27
CA GLU A 212 29.15 7.05 -7.62
C GLU A 212 29.32 5.62 -7.10
N VAL A 213 29.08 4.67 -7.98
CA VAL A 213 29.48 3.29 -7.74
C VAL A 213 30.97 3.40 -7.60
N PRO A 214 31.56 3.15 -6.42
CA PRO A 214 32.98 3.20 -6.25
C PRO A 214 33.55 2.33 -7.37
N LYS A 215 34.31 2.91 -8.28
CA LYS A 215 34.98 2.14 -9.31
C LYS A 215 36.05 1.33 -8.58
N PHE A 216 35.69 0.11 -8.23
CA PHE A 216 36.63 -0.83 -7.67
C PHE A 216 37.64 -1.17 -8.76
N ASP A 217 38.88 -0.81 -8.54
CA ASP A 217 39.98 -1.20 -9.39
C ASP A 217 40.38 -2.64 -9.03
N VAL A 218 39.73 -3.59 -9.69
CA VAL A 218 39.97 -5.03 -9.50
C VAL A 218 41.44 -5.36 -9.66
N GLY A 219 42.16 -4.66 -10.56
CA GLY A 219 43.59 -4.84 -10.75
C GLY A 219 44.40 -4.55 -9.48
N LYS A 220 44.12 -3.44 -8.80
CA LYS A 220 44.78 -3.11 -7.52
C LYS A 220 44.45 -4.08 -6.39
N ILE A 221 43.25 -4.62 -6.41
CA ILE A 221 42.82 -5.64 -5.40
C ILE A 221 43.60 -6.92 -5.66
N MET A 222 43.73 -7.36 -6.90
CA MET A 222 44.49 -8.55 -7.29
C MET A 222 46.01 -8.37 -7.07
N GLU A 223 46.56 -7.16 -7.22
CA GLU A 223 47.94 -6.86 -6.82
C GLU A 223 48.15 -7.00 -5.29
N LYS A 224 47.20 -6.56 -4.50
CA LYS A 224 47.25 -6.65 -3.02
C LYS A 224 47.03 -8.09 -2.52
N TYR A 225 46.23 -8.86 -3.23
CA TYR A 225 45.84 -10.23 -2.87
C TYR A 225 46.06 -11.16 -4.10
N PRO A 226 47.28 -11.55 -4.45
CA PRO A 226 47.60 -12.31 -5.68
C PRO A 226 46.91 -13.67 -5.78
N ASP A 227 46.62 -14.29 -4.61
CA ASP A 227 45.96 -15.59 -4.52
C ASP A 227 44.43 -15.50 -4.41
N ALA A 228 43.85 -14.32 -4.50
CA ALA A 228 42.41 -14.15 -4.42
C ALA A 228 41.70 -14.65 -5.68
N VAL A 229 40.64 -15.40 -5.48
CA VAL A 229 39.76 -15.89 -6.55
C VAL A 229 38.53 -14.99 -6.65
N PRO A 230 38.26 -14.35 -7.83
CA PRO A 230 37.10 -13.51 -7.98
C PRO A 230 35.81 -14.35 -8.00
N VAL A 231 34.82 -13.92 -7.22
CA VAL A 231 33.47 -14.46 -7.24
C VAL A 231 32.58 -13.52 -8.05
N HIS A 232 31.94 -14.03 -9.08
CA HIS A 232 31.06 -13.25 -9.96
C HIS A 232 29.61 -13.64 -9.77
N ALA A 233 28.70 -12.68 -9.85
CA ALA A 233 27.27 -12.95 -9.90
C ALA A 233 26.97 -13.77 -11.18
N PRO A 234 26.27 -14.91 -11.08
CA PRO A 234 25.99 -15.77 -12.24
C PRO A 234 25.00 -15.14 -13.22
N VAL A 235 24.14 -14.25 -12.72
CA VAL A 235 23.09 -13.57 -13.50
C VAL A 235 22.97 -12.09 -13.11
N LYS A 236 22.30 -11.32 -13.95
CA LYS A 236 21.95 -9.93 -13.61
C LYS A 236 20.72 -9.89 -12.72
N GLY A 237 20.80 -9.16 -11.62
CA GLY A 237 19.69 -9.01 -10.67
C GLY A 237 20.08 -8.12 -9.50
N GLN A 238 19.23 -8.09 -8.50
CA GLN A 238 19.50 -7.40 -7.24
C GLN A 238 20.24 -8.34 -6.30
N MET A 239 21.43 -7.93 -5.84
CA MET A 239 22.18 -8.71 -4.87
C MET A 239 21.50 -8.65 -3.50
N LEU A 240 21.35 -9.81 -2.88
CA LEU A 240 20.88 -9.99 -1.51
C LEU A 240 21.98 -10.69 -0.73
N TRP A 241 22.41 -10.10 0.37
CA TRP A 241 23.30 -10.77 1.30
C TRP A 241 22.51 -11.78 2.14
N GLN A 242 23.20 -12.78 2.67
CA GLN A 242 22.58 -13.74 3.59
C GLN A 242 21.95 -12.97 4.77
N VAL A 243 20.65 -13.14 4.94
CA VAL A 243 19.88 -12.50 6.03
C VAL A 243 19.77 -13.53 7.13
N ASP A 244 20.40 -13.29 8.27
CA ASP A 244 20.10 -14.02 9.49
C ASP A 244 18.76 -13.51 10.03
N VAL A 245 17.92 -14.43 10.54
CA VAL A 245 16.57 -14.09 11.02
C VAL A 245 16.62 -13.13 12.21
N ASP A 246 17.73 -13.11 12.93
CA ASP A 246 17.97 -12.29 14.12
C ASP A 246 18.86 -11.06 13.87
N ASP A 247 19.50 -10.93 12.68
CA ASP A 247 20.38 -9.79 12.36
C ASP A 247 20.17 -9.30 10.92
N VAL A 248 19.70 -8.09 10.79
CA VAL A 248 19.17 -7.50 9.55
C VAL A 248 20.26 -7.09 8.54
N SER A 249 21.54 -7.32 8.80
CA SER A 249 22.60 -6.93 7.88
C SER A 249 23.93 -7.60 8.12
N SER A 250 24.08 -8.82 7.68
CA SER A 250 25.41 -9.42 7.59
C SER A 250 25.96 -9.40 6.17
N ALA A 251 26.12 -8.21 5.57
CA ALA A 251 26.98 -8.13 4.40
C ALA A 251 28.38 -8.60 4.81
N PRO A 252 28.98 -9.58 4.09
CA PRO A 252 30.31 -10.05 4.40
C PRO A 252 31.32 -8.90 4.31
N THR A 253 32.26 -8.87 5.22
CA THR A 253 33.32 -7.88 5.30
C THR A 253 34.66 -8.53 4.97
N GLU A 254 35.69 -7.73 4.75
CA GLU A 254 37.07 -8.25 4.60
C GLU A 254 37.42 -9.12 5.83
N GLY A 255 37.89 -10.34 5.58
CA GLY A 255 38.19 -11.33 6.61
C GLY A 255 37.07 -12.29 6.99
N SER A 256 35.82 -12.07 6.55
CA SER A 256 34.72 -13.00 6.80
C SER A 256 35.03 -14.39 6.24
N PRO A 257 34.76 -15.47 6.98
CA PRO A 257 34.96 -16.85 6.47
C PRO A 257 33.89 -17.17 5.43
N VAL A 258 34.29 -17.97 4.41
CA VAL A 258 33.38 -18.46 3.36
C VAL A 258 33.64 -19.94 3.12
N LYS A 259 32.62 -20.71 2.76
CA LYS A 259 32.67 -22.14 2.50
C LYS A 259 31.98 -22.50 1.21
N THR A 260 32.46 -23.54 0.55
CA THR A 260 31.95 -24.01 -0.75
C THR A 260 30.52 -24.56 -0.69
N ASP A 261 30.08 -24.98 0.46
CA ASP A 261 28.72 -25.54 0.70
C ASP A 261 27.68 -24.47 1.08
N GLU A 262 28.12 -23.21 1.26
CA GLU A 262 27.27 -22.08 1.59
C GLU A 262 27.33 -21.03 0.47
N PRO A 263 26.19 -20.51 -0.04
CA PRO A 263 26.22 -19.45 -1.02
C PRO A 263 26.76 -18.15 -0.40
N PHE A 264 27.58 -17.44 -1.15
CA PHE A 264 28.16 -16.17 -0.74
C PHE A 264 27.10 -15.05 -0.62
N ALA A 265 26.16 -15.07 -1.56
CA ALA A 265 25.04 -14.13 -1.66
C ALA A 265 23.97 -14.75 -2.55
N TYR A 266 22.88 -14.04 -2.72
CA TYR A 266 21.78 -14.41 -3.59
C TYR A 266 21.52 -13.28 -4.60
N ILE A 267 21.11 -13.63 -5.83
CA ILE A 267 20.69 -12.67 -6.83
C ILE A 267 19.20 -12.83 -7.06
N GLN A 268 18.43 -11.83 -6.69
CA GLN A 268 17.01 -11.76 -7.00
C GLN A 268 16.84 -11.34 -8.47
N THR A 269 16.20 -12.19 -9.25
CA THR A 269 15.80 -11.95 -10.63
C THR A 269 14.29 -11.83 -10.73
N TYR A 270 13.77 -11.55 -11.92
CA TYR A 270 12.33 -11.61 -12.20
C TYR A 270 11.76 -13.04 -12.04
N TYR A 271 12.58 -14.06 -12.28
CA TYR A 271 12.17 -15.47 -12.30
C TYR A 271 12.41 -16.20 -10.98
N GLY A 272 13.12 -15.62 -10.04
CA GLY A 272 13.44 -16.24 -8.76
C GLY A 272 14.72 -15.72 -8.14
N ILE A 273 15.24 -16.51 -7.20
CA ILE A 273 16.49 -16.23 -6.49
C ILE A 273 17.53 -17.23 -6.95
N GLU A 274 18.70 -16.74 -7.33
CA GLU A 274 19.84 -17.54 -7.77
C GLU A 274 20.97 -17.39 -6.77
N ASP A 275 21.62 -18.51 -6.45
CA ASP A 275 22.75 -18.55 -5.53
C ASP A 275 24.02 -18.01 -6.19
N VAL A 276 24.83 -17.28 -5.44
CA VAL A 276 26.20 -16.91 -5.82
C VAL A 276 27.15 -17.92 -5.16
N PRO A 277 27.64 -18.95 -5.88
CA PRO A 277 28.42 -20.00 -5.29
C PRO A 277 29.83 -19.53 -4.92
N VAL A 278 30.36 -20.09 -3.84
CA VAL A 278 31.74 -19.90 -3.41
C VAL A 278 32.61 -20.98 -4.06
N PRO A 279 33.68 -20.64 -4.81
CA PRO A 279 34.49 -21.64 -5.53
C PRO A 279 35.43 -22.42 -4.65
N LEU A 280 35.77 -21.95 -3.46
CA LEU A 280 36.67 -22.58 -2.52
C LEU A 280 36.46 -22.03 -1.09
N ASP A 281 36.82 -22.83 -0.09
CA ASP A 281 36.84 -22.41 1.30
C ASP A 281 37.94 -21.36 1.52
N GLY A 282 37.60 -20.30 2.29
CA GLY A 282 38.56 -19.23 2.50
C GLY A 282 38.02 -18.06 3.31
N ARG A 283 38.57 -16.89 3.03
CA ARG A 283 38.16 -15.63 3.63
C ARG A 283 37.97 -14.57 2.55
N VAL A 284 37.03 -13.69 2.79
CA VAL A 284 36.77 -12.54 1.89
C VAL A 284 37.97 -11.61 1.92
N ALA A 285 38.59 -11.39 0.77
CA ALA A 285 39.69 -10.42 0.62
C ALA A 285 39.17 -8.99 0.40
N ALA A 286 38.10 -8.84 -0.40
CA ALA A 286 37.45 -7.55 -0.62
C ALA A 286 36.01 -7.78 -1.12
N VAL A 287 35.11 -6.84 -0.84
CA VAL A 287 33.74 -6.82 -1.38
C VAL A 287 33.63 -5.71 -2.41
N CYS A 288 33.43 -6.06 -3.67
CA CYS A 288 33.39 -5.15 -4.83
C CYS A 288 31.95 -4.83 -5.28
N ALA A 289 30.92 -5.24 -4.52
CA ALA A 289 29.51 -4.96 -4.77
C ALA A 289 28.82 -4.46 -3.49
N ARG A 290 27.85 -3.60 -3.67
CA ARG A 290 26.97 -3.11 -2.60
C ARG A 290 25.51 -3.17 -3.02
#